data_3f8a6474e41bac528d084ebf4643aa59
#
_entry.id   3f8a6474e41bac528d084ebf4643aa59
#
_cell.length_a   1.000
_cell.length_b   1.000
_cell.length_c   1.000
_cell.angle_alpha   90.00
_cell.angle_beta   90.00
_cell.angle_gamma   90.00
#
_symmetry.space_group_name_H-M   'P 1'
#
loop_
_entity.id
_entity.type
_entity.pdbx_description
1 polymer ?
#
loop_
_entity_poly.entity_id
_entity_poly.type
_entity_poly.pdbx_seq_one_letter_code
_entity_poly.pdbx_strand_id
1 'polypeptide(L)'
;MPDPALTRKILDAVDAGFDEQIRFTTELVASPSLRGQEAPAQDMMARAMRERGLAVDRWKIEVDDIRHLPGFSPVAVSYDNAINVVGTHRPARGGGRSLILNGHIDVVPTGPLDMWTDPPFAPKVKGGWLYGRGGGDMKAG
;
A
#
# COMPACT_ATOMS: atom_id res chain seq x y z
N MET A 1 4.08 22.40 -20.60
CA MET A 1 3.01 22.32 -19.59
C MET A 1 2.19 21.07 -19.88
N PRO A 2 1.59 20.38 -18.90
CA PRO A 2 0.70 19.26 -19.19
C PRO A 2 -0.51 19.72 -20.01
N ASP A 3 -1.01 18.81 -20.86
CA ASP A 3 -2.22 19.05 -21.65
C ASP A 3 -3.43 19.26 -20.73
N PRO A 4 -4.13 20.41 -20.80
CA PRO A 4 -5.27 20.68 -19.91
C PRO A 4 -6.42 19.68 -20.08
N ALA A 5 -6.65 19.15 -21.28
CA ALA A 5 -7.69 18.17 -21.54
C ALA A 5 -7.35 16.81 -20.88
N LEU A 6 -6.09 16.39 -20.95
CA LEU A 6 -5.61 15.19 -20.27
C LEU A 6 -5.66 15.34 -18.75
N THR A 7 -5.26 16.51 -18.25
CA THR A 7 -5.33 16.82 -16.82
C THR A 7 -6.77 16.69 -16.31
N ARG A 8 -7.72 17.27 -17.02
CA ARG A 8 -9.14 17.19 -16.66
C ARG A 8 -9.64 15.75 -16.63
N LYS A 9 -9.34 14.94 -17.66
CA LYS A 9 -9.72 13.53 -17.69
C LYS A 9 -9.17 12.72 -16.50
N ILE A 10 -7.95 13.02 -16.06
CA ILE A 10 -7.35 12.37 -14.90
C ILE A 10 -8.11 12.76 -13.64
N LEU A 11 -8.39 14.05 -13.43
CA LEU A 11 -9.12 14.53 -12.26
C LEU A 11 -10.54 13.95 -12.21
N ASP A 12 -11.27 13.97 -13.34
CA ASP A 12 -12.62 13.39 -13.44
C ASP A 12 -12.60 11.88 -13.10
N ALA A 13 -11.56 11.14 -13.52
CA ALA A 13 -11.41 9.73 -13.20
C ALA A 13 -11.11 9.50 -11.70
N VAL A 14 -10.32 10.37 -11.09
CA VAL A 14 -10.05 10.32 -9.62
C VAL A 14 -11.34 10.57 -8.85
N ASP A 15 -12.09 11.61 -9.23
CA ASP A 15 -13.37 11.94 -8.58
C ASP A 15 -14.38 10.79 -8.71
N ALA A 16 -14.49 10.20 -9.90
CA ALA A 16 -15.39 9.07 -10.15
C ALA A 16 -15.00 7.79 -9.38
N GLY A 17 -13.72 7.59 -9.09
CA GLY A 17 -13.20 6.43 -8.37
C GLY A 17 -13.09 6.63 -6.85
N PHE A 18 -13.42 7.80 -6.32
CA PHE A 18 -13.11 8.16 -4.94
C PHE A 18 -13.76 7.22 -3.90
N ASP A 19 -15.03 6.89 -4.06
CA ASP A 19 -15.74 5.99 -3.12
C ASP A 19 -15.12 4.58 -3.10
N GLU A 20 -14.72 4.07 -4.27
CA GLU A 20 -14.00 2.79 -4.36
C GLU A 20 -12.65 2.86 -3.66
N GLN A 21 -11.92 3.94 -3.84
CA GLN A 21 -10.63 4.18 -3.17
C GLN A 21 -10.80 4.19 -1.64
N ILE A 22 -11.80 4.91 -1.12
CA ILE A 22 -12.07 4.95 0.33
C ILE A 22 -12.44 3.57 0.86
N ARG A 23 -13.26 2.80 0.14
CA ARG A 23 -13.61 1.44 0.51
C ARG A 23 -12.37 0.54 0.57
N PHE A 24 -11.57 0.53 -0.50
CA PHE A 24 -10.34 -0.27 -0.57
C PHE A 24 -9.34 0.10 0.54
N THR A 25 -9.12 1.41 0.76
CA THR A 25 -8.24 1.89 1.83
C THR A 25 -8.75 1.46 3.20
N THR A 26 -10.08 1.52 3.43
CA THR A 26 -10.70 1.06 4.67
C THR A 26 -10.46 -0.44 4.89
N GLU A 27 -10.65 -1.26 3.87
CA GLU A 27 -10.37 -2.70 3.93
C GLU A 27 -8.88 -2.98 4.21
N LEU A 28 -7.99 -2.22 3.58
CA LEU A 28 -6.55 -2.35 3.79
C LEU A 28 -6.14 -1.94 5.21
N VAL A 29 -6.74 -0.89 5.77
CA VAL A 29 -6.52 -0.47 7.17
C VAL A 29 -7.04 -1.51 8.15
N ALA A 30 -8.15 -2.20 7.83
CA ALA A 30 -8.69 -3.29 8.65
C ALA A 30 -7.78 -4.53 8.69
N SER A 31 -6.88 -4.70 7.72
CA SER A 31 -5.91 -5.79 7.73
C SER A 31 -4.71 -5.43 8.62
N PRO A 32 -4.52 -6.06 9.78
CA PRO A 32 -3.33 -5.84 10.59
C PRO A 32 -2.08 -6.23 9.79
N SER A 33 -1.08 -5.35 9.78
CA SER A 33 0.20 -5.59 9.11
C SER A 33 1.34 -5.08 10.00
N LEU A 34 1.36 -5.52 11.25
CA LEU A 34 2.49 -5.30 12.12
C LEU A 34 3.73 -5.96 11.51
N ARG A 35 4.92 -5.47 11.86
CA ARG A 35 6.19 -6.02 11.36
C ARG A 35 6.27 -7.52 11.57
N GLY A 36 6.52 -8.26 10.50
CA GLY A 36 6.51 -9.72 10.45
C GLY A 36 5.13 -10.35 10.21
N GLN A 37 4.07 -9.56 10.06
CA GLN A 37 2.68 -9.99 9.84
C GLN A 37 2.06 -9.35 8.60
N GLU A 38 2.87 -8.87 7.65
CA GLU A 38 2.42 -8.10 6.49
C GLU A 38 1.77 -8.94 5.39
N ALA A 39 2.00 -10.27 5.39
CA ALA A 39 1.60 -11.15 4.30
C ALA A 39 0.11 -11.04 3.90
N PRO A 40 -0.88 -10.99 4.81
CA PRO A 40 -2.28 -10.85 4.42
C PRO A 40 -2.59 -9.54 3.71
N ALA A 41 -1.97 -8.42 4.13
CA ALA A 41 -2.12 -7.12 3.48
C ALA A 41 -1.45 -7.11 2.10
N GLN A 42 -0.28 -7.74 1.96
CA GLN A 42 0.40 -7.92 0.67
C GLN A 42 -0.40 -8.83 -0.28
N ASP A 43 -1.07 -9.86 0.22
CA ASP A 43 -1.98 -10.69 -0.58
C ASP A 43 -3.16 -9.91 -1.12
N MET A 44 -3.71 -9.00 -0.31
CA MET A 44 -4.77 -8.07 -0.74
C MET A 44 -4.27 -7.15 -1.84
N MET A 45 -3.08 -6.53 -1.68
CA MET A 45 -2.46 -5.68 -2.70
C MET A 45 -2.21 -6.45 -4.00
N ALA A 46 -1.64 -7.64 -3.92
CA ALA A 46 -1.36 -8.47 -5.10
C ALA A 46 -2.64 -8.82 -5.87
N ARG A 47 -3.73 -9.14 -5.17
CA ARG A 47 -5.03 -9.40 -5.79
C ARG A 47 -5.58 -8.14 -6.45
N ALA A 48 -5.62 -7.01 -5.74
CA ALA A 48 -6.13 -5.75 -6.26
C ALA A 48 -5.37 -5.26 -7.51
N MET A 49 -4.05 -5.45 -7.55
CA MET A 49 -3.22 -5.14 -8.71
C MET A 49 -3.56 -6.03 -9.91
N ARG A 50 -3.76 -7.36 -9.70
CA ARG A 50 -4.18 -8.27 -10.78
C ARG A 50 -5.56 -7.93 -11.33
N GLU A 51 -6.51 -7.63 -10.46
CA GLU A 51 -7.87 -7.24 -10.84
C GLU A 51 -7.89 -5.97 -11.70
N ARG A 52 -6.89 -5.11 -11.52
CA ARG A 52 -6.67 -3.90 -12.34
C ARG A 52 -5.81 -4.15 -13.59
N GLY A 53 -5.52 -5.41 -13.91
CA GLY A 53 -4.80 -5.81 -15.13
C GLY A 53 -3.30 -5.57 -15.09
N LEU A 54 -2.70 -5.38 -13.91
CA LEU A 54 -1.26 -5.26 -13.77
C LEU A 54 -0.59 -6.66 -13.81
N ALA A 55 0.58 -6.74 -14.42
CA ALA A 55 1.47 -7.90 -14.25
C ALA A 55 2.06 -7.81 -12.84
N VAL A 56 1.75 -8.82 -12.00
CA VAL A 56 2.15 -8.82 -10.59
C VAL A 56 3.32 -9.76 -10.37
N ASP A 57 4.40 -9.19 -9.86
CA ASP A 57 5.53 -9.91 -9.29
C ASP A 57 5.44 -9.92 -7.76
N ARG A 58 5.82 -11.04 -7.15
CA ARG A 58 5.73 -11.26 -5.71
C ARG A 58 6.89 -12.14 -5.26
N TRP A 59 7.70 -11.62 -4.35
CA TRP A 59 8.85 -12.38 -3.84
C TRP A 59 9.08 -12.13 -2.35
N LYS A 60 9.71 -13.09 -1.70
CA LYS A 60 10.20 -12.97 -0.32
C LYS A 60 11.51 -12.18 -0.32
N ILE A 61 11.71 -11.37 0.71
CA ILE A 61 12.98 -10.70 0.94
C ILE A 61 13.93 -11.68 1.62
N GLU A 62 15.02 -12.02 0.92
CA GLU A 62 16.10 -12.81 1.50
C GLU A 62 17.15 -11.86 2.08
N VAL A 63 17.34 -11.90 3.40
CA VAL A 63 18.23 -10.97 4.11
C VAL A 63 19.68 -11.10 3.65
N ASP A 64 20.09 -12.32 3.28
CA ASP A 64 21.46 -12.58 2.81
C ASP A 64 21.76 -11.87 1.48
N ASP A 65 20.74 -11.63 0.65
CA ASP A 65 20.89 -10.93 -0.63
C ASP A 65 21.13 -9.42 -0.47
N ILE A 66 20.77 -8.86 0.68
CA ILE A 66 20.82 -7.41 0.92
C ILE A 66 21.77 -6.99 2.05
N ARG A 67 22.21 -7.92 2.92
CA ARG A 67 23.05 -7.61 4.08
C ARG A 67 24.39 -6.95 3.76
N HIS A 68 24.90 -7.15 2.56
CA HIS A 68 26.15 -6.58 2.09
C HIS A 68 26.01 -5.18 1.48
N LEU A 69 24.78 -4.69 1.30
CA LEU A 69 24.53 -3.40 0.65
C LEU A 69 24.80 -2.23 1.61
N PRO A 70 25.36 -1.11 1.10
CA PRO A 70 25.51 0.10 1.88
C PRO A 70 24.14 0.57 2.46
N GLY A 71 24.12 0.88 3.75
CA GLY A 71 22.90 1.32 4.44
C GLY A 71 22.03 0.19 4.96
N PHE A 72 22.42 -1.09 4.80
CA PHE A 72 21.72 -2.19 5.45
C PHE A 72 21.74 -2.00 6.97
N SER A 73 20.58 -2.13 7.60
CA SER A 73 20.44 -2.19 9.06
C SER A 73 20.08 -3.61 9.50
N PRO A 74 20.63 -4.11 10.62
CA PRO A 74 20.25 -5.41 11.15
C PRO A 74 18.74 -5.52 11.33
N VAL A 75 18.19 -6.67 10.95
CA VAL A 75 16.75 -6.92 11.06
C VAL A 75 16.37 -7.16 12.53
N ALA A 76 15.28 -6.53 12.97
CA ALA A 76 14.78 -6.64 14.34
C ALA A 76 13.67 -7.69 14.49
N VAL A 77 13.13 -8.20 13.37
CA VAL A 77 12.06 -9.20 13.32
C VAL A 77 12.36 -10.23 12.24
N SER A 78 11.72 -11.42 12.30
CA SER A 78 11.86 -12.42 11.23
C SER A 78 11.34 -11.86 9.91
N TYR A 79 12.06 -12.16 8.82
CA TYR A 79 11.67 -11.87 7.44
C TYR A 79 11.00 -13.06 6.75
N ASP A 80 10.60 -14.10 7.50
CA ASP A 80 9.95 -15.28 6.91
C ASP A 80 8.68 -14.95 6.14
N ASN A 81 7.96 -13.91 6.56
CA ASN A 81 6.75 -13.42 5.91
C ASN A 81 6.94 -12.04 5.24
N ALA A 82 8.19 -11.57 5.10
CA ALA A 82 8.47 -10.30 4.45
C ALA A 82 8.40 -10.46 2.92
N ILE A 83 7.24 -10.09 2.37
CA ILE A 83 6.92 -10.23 0.96
C ILE A 83 6.82 -8.86 0.33
N ASN A 84 7.53 -8.67 -0.80
CA ASN A 84 7.31 -7.55 -1.69
C ASN A 84 6.28 -7.91 -2.76
N VAL A 85 5.48 -6.92 -3.14
CA VAL A 85 4.52 -7.01 -4.25
C VAL A 85 4.73 -5.83 -5.17
N VAL A 86 4.92 -6.11 -6.46
CA VAL A 86 5.07 -5.08 -7.50
C VAL A 86 4.08 -5.35 -8.62
N GLY A 87 3.26 -4.35 -8.93
CA GLY A 87 2.38 -4.36 -10.10
C GLY A 87 2.99 -3.52 -11.22
N THR A 88 3.16 -4.11 -12.40
CA THR A 88 3.70 -3.44 -13.57
C THR A 88 2.63 -3.25 -14.64
N HIS A 89 2.41 -2.00 -15.05
CA HIS A 89 1.66 -1.68 -16.26
C HIS A 89 2.63 -1.41 -17.41
N ARG A 90 2.42 -2.09 -18.54
CA ARG A 90 3.17 -1.84 -19.78
C ARG A 90 2.21 -1.32 -20.82
N PRO A 91 2.35 -0.06 -21.29
CA PRO A 91 1.49 0.49 -22.32
C PRO A 91 1.74 -0.22 -23.66
N ALA A 92 0.70 -0.33 -24.48
CA ALA A 92 0.80 -0.94 -25.81
C ALA A 92 1.75 -0.21 -26.76
N ARG A 93 1.95 1.10 -26.55
CA ARG A 93 2.93 1.92 -27.28
C ARG A 93 4.05 2.33 -26.32
N GLY A 94 5.28 2.01 -26.69
CA GLY A 94 6.47 2.43 -25.95
C GLY A 94 6.80 3.91 -26.16
N GLY A 95 7.86 4.40 -25.46
CA GLY A 95 8.44 5.74 -25.69
C GLY A 95 8.05 6.82 -24.68
N GLY A 96 7.23 6.50 -23.68
CA GLY A 96 6.94 7.40 -22.54
C GLY A 96 7.99 7.35 -21.42
N ARG A 97 7.80 8.16 -20.39
CA ARG A 97 8.57 8.09 -19.16
C ARG A 97 8.05 6.94 -18.28
N SER A 98 8.95 6.33 -17.52
CA SER A 98 8.57 5.40 -16.45
C SER A 98 8.25 6.17 -15.16
N LEU A 99 7.29 5.66 -14.40
CA LEU A 99 6.93 6.13 -13.07
C LEU A 99 6.94 4.93 -12.13
N ILE A 100 7.58 5.08 -10.98
CA ILE A 100 7.53 4.12 -9.88
C ILE A 100 6.80 4.80 -8.73
N LEU A 101 5.70 4.20 -8.27
CA LEU A 101 5.04 4.54 -7.02
C LEU A 101 5.48 3.50 -6.00
N ASN A 102 6.06 3.94 -4.90
CA ASN A 102 6.58 3.06 -3.86
C ASN A 102 5.97 3.43 -2.50
N GLY A 103 5.55 2.43 -1.75
CA GLY A 103 5.00 2.59 -0.43
C GLY A 103 5.27 1.36 0.44
N HIS A 104 5.18 1.52 1.77
CA HIS A 104 5.24 0.41 2.70
C HIS A 104 3.86 0.01 3.18
N ILE A 105 3.72 -1.25 3.61
CA ILE A 105 2.46 -1.83 4.05
C ILE A 105 2.44 -2.08 5.56
N ASP A 106 3.64 -2.18 6.18
CA ASP A 106 3.74 -2.40 7.61
C ASP A 106 3.25 -1.20 8.41
N VAL A 107 2.81 -1.47 9.62
CA VAL A 107 2.39 -0.46 10.58
C VAL A 107 3.13 -0.65 11.90
N VAL A 108 3.36 0.46 12.60
CA VAL A 108 3.93 0.44 13.96
C VAL A 108 2.91 -0.14 14.96
N PRO A 109 3.37 -0.65 16.12
CA PRO A 109 2.48 -1.12 17.18
C PRO A 109 1.40 -0.09 17.55
N THR A 110 0.25 -0.58 17.97
CA THR A 110 -0.91 0.26 18.30
C THR A 110 -0.73 1.09 19.56
N GLY A 111 0.18 0.70 20.44
CA GLY A 111 0.24 1.21 21.81
C GLY A 111 -0.91 0.66 22.67
N PRO A 112 -1.16 1.24 23.85
CA PRO A 112 -2.25 0.83 24.74
C PRO A 112 -3.61 0.96 24.06
N LEU A 113 -4.41 -0.10 24.10
CA LEU A 113 -5.71 -0.13 23.40
C LEU A 113 -6.77 0.79 24.03
N ASP A 114 -6.64 1.10 25.31
CA ASP A 114 -7.50 2.04 26.04
C ASP A 114 -7.31 3.51 25.64
N MET A 115 -6.23 3.81 24.92
CA MET A 115 -6.01 5.14 24.33
C MET A 115 -6.73 5.34 22.98
N TRP A 116 -7.36 4.29 22.44
CA TRP A 116 -8.11 4.37 21.19
C TRP A 116 -9.59 4.54 21.44
N THR A 117 -10.23 5.48 20.77
CA THR A 117 -11.70 5.64 20.78
C THR A 117 -12.41 4.44 20.14
N ASP A 118 -11.82 3.92 19.05
CA ASP A 118 -12.26 2.73 18.34
C ASP A 118 -11.08 1.76 18.18
N PRO A 119 -11.30 0.44 18.09
CA PRO A 119 -10.20 -0.50 17.89
C PRO A 119 -9.35 -0.13 16.66
N PRO A 120 -8.01 -0.14 16.77
CA PRO A 120 -7.09 0.40 15.75
C PRO A 120 -7.22 -0.25 14.37
N PHE A 121 -7.68 -1.51 14.28
CA PHE A 121 -7.93 -2.24 13.04
C PHE A 121 -9.42 -2.44 12.73
N ALA A 122 -10.30 -1.66 13.37
CA ALA A 122 -11.71 -1.51 13.01
C ALA A 122 -11.96 -0.10 12.44
N PRO A 123 -11.46 0.18 11.23
CA PRO A 123 -11.44 1.54 10.69
C PRO A 123 -12.85 2.11 10.52
N LYS A 124 -12.98 3.41 10.73
CA LYS A 124 -14.22 4.15 10.56
C LYS A 124 -14.03 5.39 9.72
N VAL A 125 -14.95 5.61 8.77
CA VAL A 125 -15.07 6.88 8.05
C VAL A 125 -16.11 7.74 8.75
N LYS A 126 -15.70 8.90 9.26
CA LYS A 126 -16.58 9.82 9.97
C LYS A 126 -16.13 11.27 9.75
N GLY A 127 -17.07 12.13 9.36
CA GLY A 127 -16.80 13.56 9.19
C GLY A 127 -15.72 13.88 8.14
N GLY A 128 -15.59 13.06 7.09
CA GLY A 128 -14.58 13.22 6.04
C GLY A 128 -13.19 12.67 6.40
N TRP A 129 -13.07 11.96 7.53
CA TRP A 129 -11.81 11.36 7.99
C TRP A 129 -11.92 9.84 8.05
N LEU A 130 -10.84 9.15 7.69
CA LEU A 130 -10.66 7.71 7.92
C LEU A 130 -9.80 7.53 9.17
N TYR A 131 -10.36 6.89 10.19
CA TYR A 131 -9.71 6.57 11.45
C TYR A 131 -9.26 5.10 11.47
N GLY A 132 -8.04 4.84 11.88
CA GLY A 132 -7.48 3.50 12.04
C GLY A 132 -5.95 3.48 11.98
N ARG A 133 -5.32 2.43 12.50
CA ARG A 133 -3.87 2.28 12.48
C ARG A 133 -3.37 2.11 11.04
N GLY A 134 -2.41 2.95 10.63
CA GLY A 134 -1.86 2.94 9.27
C GLY A 134 -2.68 3.74 8.26
N GLY A 135 -3.80 4.38 8.67
CA GLY A 135 -4.61 5.20 7.76
C GLY A 135 -3.84 6.39 7.17
N GLY A 136 -2.98 7.03 7.95
CA GLY A 136 -2.13 8.13 7.47
C GLY A 136 -0.72 7.70 7.05
N ASP A 137 -0.17 6.67 7.68
CA ASP A 137 1.19 6.17 7.44
C ASP A 137 1.19 4.64 7.32
N MET A 138 1.14 4.14 6.05
CA MET A 138 0.86 4.94 4.86
C MET A 138 -0.12 4.24 3.91
N LYS A 139 -1.10 3.50 4.45
CA LYS A 139 -2.03 2.71 3.61
C LYS A 139 -2.95 3.55 2.72
N ALA A 140 -3.06 4.86 2.99
CA ALA A 140 -3.77 5.80 2.14
C ALA A 140 -2.89 6.50 1.09
N GLY A 141 -1.57 6.25 1.10
CA GLY A 141 -0.61 6.83 0.17
C GLY A 141 -0.47 6.14 -1.18
#